data_fd5d8ed566a3c399a1394677b39438a7
#
_entry.id   fd5d8ed566a3c399a1394677b39438a7
#
_cell.length_a   1.000
_cell.length_b   1.000
_cell.length_c   1.000
_cell.angle_alpha   90.00
_cell.angle_beta   90.00
_cell.angle_gamma   90.00
#
_symmetry.space_group_name_H-M   'P 1'
#
loop_
_entity.id
_entity.type
_entity.pdbx_description
1 polymer ?
#
loop_
_entity_poly.entity_id
_entity_poly.type
_entity_poly.pdbx_seq_one_letter_code
_entity_poly.pdbx_strand_id
1 'polypeptide(L)'
;PLNIGGIQGVCIFTGLPVPEIAKGAFGLERHEQEGLFELSRLCIRPDTQQTEYNITSWFVARCIKRLRRETKVRAIISYADSDYHNGTIYRACNFRYCGLSDRKKDFYFADGTKHSRGSIKGEEGEWRDRTQKHRYVMVFDKSLDLLWSDKSSVLSSD
;
A
#
# COMPACT_ATOMS: atom_id res chain seq x y z
N PRO A 1 -9.33 -21.88 -24.24
CA PRO A 1 -9.36 -21.54 -22.82
C PRO A 1 -8.29 -22.38 -22.13
N LEU A 2 -7.23 -21.72 -21.69
CA LEU A 2 -6.19 -22.33 -20.87
C LEU A 2 -6.85 -22.74 -19.54
N ASN A 3 -7.02 -24.02 -19.34
CA ASN A 3 -7.45 -24.57 -18.05
C ASN A 3 -6.24 -24.52 -17.10
N ILE A 4 -5.94 -23.32 -16.62
CA ILE A 4 -4.84 -23.08 -15.69
C ILE A 4 -5.36 -23.45 -14.31
N GLY A 5 -5.13 -24.71 -13.90
CA GLY A 5 -5.52 -25.18 -12.57
C GLY A 5 -4.82 -24.40 -11.45
N GLY A 6 -5.50 -24.20 -10.33
CA GLY A 6 -4.96 -23.57 -9.12
C GLY A 6 -5.13 -22.05 -9.05
N ILE A 7 -4.60 -21.47 -7.98
CA ILE A 7 -4.67 -20.04 -7.69
C ILE A 7 -3.75 -19.28 -8.65
N GLN A 8 -4.32 -18.33 -9.40
CA GLN A 8 -3.60 -17.50 -10.37
C GLN A 8 -3.17 -16.15 -9.80
N GLY A 9 -3.85 -15.66 -8.78
CA GLY A 9 -3.52 -14.39 -8.14
C GLY A 9 -4.13 -14.27 -6.75
N VAL A 10 -3.50 -13.46 -5.92
CA VAL A 10 -3.94 -13.13 -4.57
C VAL A 10 -3.90 -11.63 -4.37
N CYS A 11 -4.97 -11.09 -3.81
CA CYS A 11 -5.11 -9.70 -3.43
C CYS A 11 -5.62 -9.65 -1.99
N ILE A 12 -4.83 -9.07 -1.08
CA ILE A 12 -5.14 -9.06 0.35
C ILE A 12 -5.40 -7.62 0.79
N PHE A 13 -6.58 -7.40 1.35
CA PHE A 13 -6.94 -6.17 2.03
C PHE A 13 -6.94 -6.41 3.53
N THR A 14 -6.31 -5.50 4.28
CA THR A 14 -6.26 -5.53 5.75
C THR A 14 -6.74 -4.19 6.29
N GLY A 15 -7.08 -4.13 7.58
CA GLY A 15 -7.14 -2.85 8.27
C GLY A 15 -5.78 -2.15 8.24
N LEU A 16 -5.76 -0.84 8.49
CA LEU A 16 -4.50 -0.10 8.54
C LEU A 16 -3.62 -0.62 9.68
N PRO A 17 -2.32 -0.86 9.44
CA PRO A 17 -1.44 -1.48 10.43
C PRO A 17 -1.16 -0.59 11.65
N VAL A 18 -1.25 0.74 11.46
CA VAL A 18 -1.06 1.74 12.52
C VAL A 18 -2.00 2.93 12.32
N PRO A 19 -2.55 3.51 13.40
CA PRO A 19 -3.51 4.61 13.29
C PRO A 19 -2.93 5.90 12.70
N GLU A 20 -1.62 6.09 12.77
CA GLU A 20 -0.92 7.25 12.22
C GLU A 20 -1.07 7.38 10.71
N ILE A 21 -1.34 6.28 10.00
CA ILE A 21 -1.59 6.30 8.56
C ILE A 21 -2.88 7.08 8.27
N ALA A 22 -3.96 6.76 8.93
CA ALA A 22 -5.24 7.45 8.75
C ALA A 22 -5.19 8.91 9.24
N LYS A 23 -4.47 9.15 10.34
CA LYS A 23 -4.24 10.50 10.85
C LYS A 23 -3.47 11.35 9.84
N GLY A 24 -2.41 10.82 9.26
CA GLY A 24 -1.61 11.52 8.24
C GLY A 24 -2.34 11.70 6.91
N ALA A 25 -3.12 10.70 6.48
CA ALA A 25 -3.80 10.73 5.19
C ALA A 25 -5.10 11.55 5.22
N PHE A 26 -5.86 11.52 6.33
CA PHE A 26 -7.21 12.05 6.41
C PHE A 26 -7.50 12.87 7.69
N GLY A 27 -6.53 13.03 8.59
CA GLY A 27 -6.75 13.70 9.87
C GLY A 27 -7.61 12.90 10.87
N LEU A 28 -7.86 11.61 10.62
CA LEU A 28 -8.77 10.79 11.42
C LEU A 28 -8.07 10.20 12.65
N GLU A 29 -8.76 10.25 13.78
CA GLU A 29 -8.32 9.58 14.99
C GLU A 29 -8.63 8.06 14.93
N ARG A 30 -8.04 7.29 15.84
CA ARG A 30 -8.10 5.82 15.82
C ARG A 30 -9.52 5.24 15.76
N HIS A 31 -10.47 5.86 16.47
CA HIS A 31 -11.86 5.40 16.54
C HIS A 31 -12.69 5.74 15.28
N GLU A 32 -12.15 6.56 14.37
CA GLU A 32 -12.82 7.00 13.14
C GLU A 32 -12.38 6.21 11.90
N GLN A 33 -11.52 5.21 12.06
CA GLN A 33 -10.84 4.51 10.96
C GLN A 33 -11.62 3.34 10.36
N GLU A 34 -12.85 3.12 10.79
CA GLU A 34 -13.73 2.10 10.19
C GLU A 34 -13.89 2.36 8.68
N GLY A 35 -13.79 1.31 7.89
CA GLY A 35 -13.91 1.37 6.44
C GLY A 35 -12.64 1.85 5.72
N LEU A 36 -11.52 2.04 6.42
CA LEU A 36 -10.21 2.28 5.83
C LEU A 36 -9.45 0.96 5.72
N PHE A 37 -8.94 0.68 4.53
CA PHE A 37 -8.20 -0.55 4.24
C PHE A 37 -6.83 -0.26 3.64
N GLU A 38 -5.91 -1.19 3.83
CA GLU A 38 -4.66 -1.28 3.08
C GLU A 38 -4.76 -2.43 2.07
N LEU A 39 -4.46 -2.17 0.80
CA LEU A 39 -4.09 -3.22 -0.15
C LEU A 39 -2.67 -3.66 0.19
N SER A 40 -2.55 -4.64 1.08
CA SER A 40 -1.28 -5.01 1.72
C SER A 40 -0.47 -6.01 0.92
N ARG A 41 -1.11 -6.81 0.07
CA ARG A 41 -0.44 -7.77 -0.83
C ARG A 41 -1.19 -7.91 -2.15
N LEU A 42 -0.42 -7.92 -3.21
CA LEU A 42 -0.87 -8.24 -4.55
C LEU A 42 0.18 -9.15 -5.19
N CYS A 43 -0.24 -10.32 -5.59
CA CYS A 43 0.61 -11.28 -6.28
C CYS A 43 -0.21 -11.95 -7.39
N ILE A 44 0.35 -11.99 -8.58
CA ILE A 44 -0.23 -12.70 -9.73
C ILE A 44 0.89 -13.55 -10.33
N ARG A 45 0.57 -14.78 -10.72
CA ARG A 45 1.54 -15.68 -11.34
C ARG A 45 2.11 -15.05 -12.61
N PRO A 46 3.43 -15.17 -12.84
CA PRO A 46 4.09 -14.58 -14.02
C PRO A 46 3.50 -15.08 -15.35
N ASP A 47 3.19 -16.37 -15.45
CA ASP A 47 2.54 -16.96 -16.63
C ASP A 47 1.16 -16.32 -16.90
N THR A 48 0.36 -16.07 -15.87
CA THR A 48 -0.92 -15.39 -15.99
C THR A 48 -0.75 -13.93 -16.44
N GLN A 49 0.25 -13.21 -15.92
CA GLN A 49 0.54 -11.83 -16.31
C GLN A 49 0.93 -11.70 -17.80
N GLN A 50 1.51 -12.72 -18.38
CA GLN A 50 1.94 -12.73 -19.78
C GLN A 50 0.81 -13.06 -20.77
N THR A 51 -0.29 -13.64 -20.30
CA THR A 51 -1.39 -14.09 -21.19
C THR A 51 -2.31 -12.98 -21.65
N GLU A 52 -2.55 -11.98 -20.81
CA GLU A 52 -3.54 -10.96 -21.06
C GLU A 52 -3.02 -9.55 -20.67
N TYR A 53 -3.12 -8.63 -21.58
CA TYR A 53 -2.83 -7.23 -21.31
C TYR A 53 -3.79 -6.70 -20.22
N ASN A 54 -3.27 -5.98 -19.24
CA ASN A 54 -4.03 -5.40 -18.11
C ASN A 54 -4.67 -6.42 -17.13
N ILE A 55 -4.30 -7.69 -17.16
CA ILE A 55 -4.87 -8.71 -16.25
C ILE A 55 -4.74 -8.29 -14.78
N THR A 56 -3.63 -7.69 -14.39
CA THR A 56 -3.39 -7.26 -13.00
C THR A 56 -4.35 -6.16 -12.57
N SER A 57 -4.52 -5.10 -13.38
CA SER A 57 -5.44 -4.01 -13.07
C SER A 57 -6.90 -4.48 -13.09
N TRP A 58 -7.26 -5.33 -14.03
CA TRP A 58 -8.58 -5.96 -14.07
C TRP A 58 -8.86 -6.77 -12.79
N PHE A 59 -7.90 -7.59 -12.36
CA PHE A 59 -8.03 -8.42 -11.16
C PHE A 59 -8.20 -7.54 -9.91
N VAL A 60 -7.34 -6.54 -9.72
CA VAL A 60 -7.44 -5.61 -8.58
C VAL A 60 -8.79 -4.89 -8.56
N ALA A 61 -9.26 -4.40 -9.72
CA ALA A 61 -10.56 -3.74 -9.82
C ALA A 61 -11.72 -4.67 -9.41
N ARG A 62 -11.65 -5.97 -9.78
CA ARG A 62 -12.63 -6.98 -9.37
C ARG A 62 -12.59 -7.26 -7.87
N CYS A 63 -11.39 -7.36 -7.29
CA CYS A 63 -11.22 -7.53 -5.85
C CYS A 63 -11.78 -6.33 -5.07
N ILE A 64 -11.48 -5.10 -5.49
CA ILE A 64 -12.02 -3.87 -4.88
C ILE A 64 -13.55 -3.84 -5.00
N LYS A 65 -14.10 -4.17 -6.17
CA LYS A 65 -15.56 -4.22 -6.36
C LYS A 65 -16.20 -5.23 -5.41
N ARG A 66 -15.58 -6.39 -5.21
CA ARG A 66 -16.05 -7.40 -4.27
C ARG A 66 -15.99 -6.90 -2.83
N LEU A 67 -14.86 -6.35 -2.41
CA LEU A 67 -14.69 -5.79 -1.05
C LEU A 67 -15.80 -4.76 -0.74
N ARG A 68 -16.08 -3.85 -1.68
CA ARG A 68 -17.13 -2.81 -1.53
C ARG A 68 -18.57 -3.35 -1.48
N ARG A 69 -18.79 -4.56 -1.95
CA ARG A 69 -20.10 -5.24 -1.85
C ARG A 69 -20.27 -5.94 -0.50
N GLU A 70 -19.19 -6.40 0.09
CA GLU A 70 -19.16 -7.19 1.32
C GLU A 70 -18.99 -6.34 2.58
N THR A 71 -18.40 -5.15 2.43
CA THR A 71 -18.16 -4.25 3.56
C THR A 71 -18.21 -2.78 3.13
N LYS A 72 -18.37 -1.90 4.12
CA LYS A 72 -18.26 -0.45 3.91
C LYS A 72 -16.80 -0.08 3.68
N VAL A 73 -16.50 0.43 2.49
CA VAL A 73 -15.15 0.92 2.15
C VAL A 73 -15.20 2.42 1.93
N ARG A 74 -14.47 3.17 2.75
CA ARG A 74 -14.32 4.63 2.65
C ARG A 74 -13.10 5.01 1.82
N ALA A 75 -11.97 4.36 2.06
CA ALA A 75 -10.77 4.52 1.25
C ALA A 75 -9.88 3.27 1.31
N ILE A 76 -9.02 3.13 0.29
CA ILE A 76 -7.98 2.10 0.23
C ILE A 76 -6.65 2.81 0.05
N ILE A 77 -5.68 2.45 0.87
CA ILE A 77 -4.28 2.91 0.79
C ILE A 77 -3.42 1.75 0.32
N SER A 78 -2.38 2.03 -0.44
CA SER A 78 -1.36 1.05 -0.80
C SER A 78 0.02 1.70 -0.87
N TYR A 79 1.04 0.87 -0.77
CA TYR A 79 2.43 1.28 -0.78
C TYR A 79 3.23 0.49 -1.79
N ALA A 80 4.14 1.18 -2.48
CA ALA A 80 5.16 0.56 -3.31
C ALA A 80 6.54 0.93 -2.75
N ASP A 81 7.39 -0.08 -2.55
CA ASP A 81 8.75 0.13 -2.07
C ASP A 81 9.59 0.78 -3.17
N SER A 82 10.18 1.95 -2.90
CA SER A 82 10.88 2.75 -3.91
C SER A 82 12.15 2.10 -4.44
N ASP A 83 12.73 1.13 -3.72
CA ASP A 83 13.91 0.39 -4.19
C ASP A 83 13.58 -0.67 -5.23
N TYR A 84 12.31 -1.10 -5.31
CA TYR A 84 11.91 -2.21 -6.19
C TYR A 84 11.00 -1.78 -7.33
N HIS A 85 10.09 -0.83 -7.10
CA HIS A 85 9.14 -0.39 -8.13
C HIS A 85 8.43 0.92 -7.74
N ASN A 86 7.98 1.64 -8.75
CA ASN A 86 7.26 2.91 -8.57
C ASN A 86 5.73 2.75 -8.41
N GLY A 87 5.21 1.53 -8.39
CA GLY A 87 3.78 1.27 -8.19
C GLY A 87 2.88 1.58 -9.38
N THR A 88 3.38 1.45 -10.61
CA THR A 88 2.62 1.69 -11.86
C THR A 88 1.25 0.99 -11.85
N ILE A 89 1.16 -0.21 -11.27
CA ILE A 89 -0.09 -0.96 -11.18
C ILE A 89 -1.18 -0.20 -10.39
N TYR A 90 -0.82 0.53 -9.34
CA TYR A 90 -1.80 1.30 -8.56
C TYR A 90 -2.36 2.46 -9.39
N ARG A 91 -1.53 3.12 -10.19
CA ARG A 91 -1.97 4.15 -11.13
C ARG A 91 -2.90 3.57 -12.19
N ALA A 92 -2.56 2.40 -12.75
CA ALA A 92 -3.41 1.69 -13.70
C ALA A 92 -4.78 1.28 -13.10
N CYS A 93 -4.87 1.19 -11.76
CA CYS A 93 -6.11 0.96 -11.03
C CYS A 93 -6.80 2.24 -10.55
N ASN A 94 -6.38 3.42 -11.01
CA ASN A 94 -6.91 4.74 -10.64
C ASN A 94 -6.67 5.15 -9.16
N PHE A 95 -5.61 4.63 -8.52
CA PHE A 95 -5.14 5.21 -7.27
C PHE A 95 -4.43 6.53 -7.54
N ARG A 96 -4.66 7.51 -6.66
CA ARG A 96 -3.91 8.77 -6.66
C ARG A 96 -2.54 8.56 -6.05
N TYR A 97 -1.52 9.08 -6.68
CA TYR A 97 -0.17 9.09 -6.13
C TYR A 97 0.01 10.25 -5.17
N CYS A 98 0.46 9.97 -3.95
CA CYS A 98 0.62 10.94 -2.86
C CYS A 98 2.08 11.13 -2.43
N GLY A 99 3.03 10.88 -3.32
CA GLY A 99 4.45 11.06 -3.05
C GLY A 99 5.06 9.96 -2.19
N LEU A 100 6.32 10.17 -1.82
CA LEU A 100 7.06 9.26 -0.95
C LEU A 100 6.66 9.43 0.51
N SER A 101 6.76 8.35 1.28
CA SER A 101 6.69 8.41 2.74
C SER A 101 7.89 9.18 3.31
N ASP A 102 7.78 9.62 4.57
CA ASP A 102 8.87 10.30 5.24
C ASP A 102 10.10 9.39 5.35
N ARG A 103 11.28 10.01 5.33
CA ARG A 103 12.53 9.31 5.64
C ARG A 103 12.51 8.89 7.09
N LYS A 104 12.74 7.61 7.33
CA LYS A 104 12.84 7.02 8.67
C LYS A 104 14.07 6.16 8.75
N LYS A 105 14.52 5.90 9.99
CA LYS A 105 15.60 4.97 10.27
C LYS A 105 15.06 3.82 11.11
N ASP A 106 15.61 2.65 10.89
CA ASP A 106 15.40 1.47 11.72
C ASP A 106 16.70 1.20 12.51
N PHE A 107 16.55 0.81 13.78
CA PHE A 107 17.70 0.42 14.61
C PHE A 107 17.98 -1.07 14.42
N TYR A 108 19.24 -1.41 14.25
CA TYR A 108 19.74 -2.78 14.15
C TYR A 108 20.72 -3.01 15.28
N PHE A 109 20.52 -4.09 16.03
CA PHE A 109 21.44 -4.52 17.08
C PHE A 109 22.78 -4.97 16.49
N ALA A 110 23.82 -5.10 17.35
CA ALA A 110 25.16 -5.53 16.93
C ALA A 110 25.16 -6.91 16.23
N ASP A 111 24.21 -7.79 16.55
CA ASP A 111 24.00 -9.08 15.90
C ASP A 111 23.32 -8.99 14.51
N GLY A 112 22.98 -7.80 14.06
CA GLY A 112 22.31 -7.54 12.79
C GLY A 112 20.79 -7.71 12.81
N THR A 113 20.19 -8.05 13.96
CA THR A 113 18.73 -8.14 14.07
C THR A 113 18.10 -6.77 14.13
N LYS A 114 16.95 -6.63 13.48
CA LYS A 114 16.20 -5.37 13.46
C LYS A 114 15.39 -5.22 14.74
N HIS A 115 15.52 -4.07 15.41
CA HIS A 115 14.66 -3.72 16.53
C HIS A 115 13.20 -3.60 16.09
N SER A 116 12.29 -4.24 16.82
CA SER A 116 10.86 -4.24 16.51
C SER A 116 10.00 -3.54 17.55
N ARG A 117 10.33 -3.69 18.83
CA ARG A 117 9.55 -3.15 19.96
C ARG A 117 10.44 -2.96 21.19
N GLY A 118 10.03 -2.06 22.08
CA GLY A 118 10.68 -1.80 23.36
C GLY A 118 11.68 -0.64 23.29
N SER A 119 12.49 -0.50 24.37
CA SER A 119 13.52 0.54 24.45
C SER A 119 14.84 0.01 23.89
N ILE A 120 15.55 0.86 23.18
CA ILE A 120 16.93 0.63 22.71
C ILE A 120 17.98 1.32 23.61
N LYS A 121 17.54 1.88 24.77
CA LYS A 121 18.44 2.60 25.66
C LYS A 121 19.49 1.64 26.26
N GLY A 122 20.76 1.91 25.99
CA GLY A 122 21.88 1.09 26.45
C GLY A 122 22.23 -0.10 25.55
N GLU A 123 21.51 -0.30 24.45
CA GLU A 123 21.80 -1.35 23.48
C GLU A 123 22.84 -0.90 22.45
N GLU A 124 23.76 -1.80 22.12
CA GLU A 124 24.73 -1.57 21.04
C GLU A 124 24.11 -1.88 19.68
N GLY A 125 24.31 -0.96 18.72
CA GLY A 125 23.76 -1.13 17.38
C GLY A 125 23.91 0.13 16.54
N GLU A 126 23.28 0.12 15.37
CA GLU A 126 23.34 1.23 14.43
C GLU A 126 21.97 1.59 13.83
N TRP A 127 21.82 2.86 13.47
CA TRP A 127 20.67 3.36 12.73
C TRP A 127 20.93 3.24 11.24
N ARG A 128 20.09 2.46 10.54
CA ARG A 128 20.11 2.34 9.06
C ARG A 128 18.92 3.05 8.45
N ASP A 129 19.14 3.69 7.31
CA ASP A 129 18.06 4.31 6.58
C ASP A 129 17.06 3.27 6.09
N ARG A 130 15.79 3.57 6.31
CA ARG A 130 14.69 2.76 5.82
C ARG A 130 14.27 3.22 4.44
N THR A 131 14.05 2.29 3.52
CA THR A 131 13.48 2.58 2.21
C THR A 131 12.19 3.37 2.33
N GLN A 132 12.10 4.46 1.59
CA GLN A 132 10.85 5.20 1.45
C GLN A 132 9.86 4.39 0.62
N LYS A 133 8.58 4.67 0.79
CA LYS A 133 7.53 4.01 0.02
C LYS A 133 6.70 5.04 -0.74
N HIS A 134 6.44 4.78 -2.00
CA HIS A 134 5.43 5.50 -2.76
C HIS A 134 4.05 5.25 -2.15
N ARG A 135 3.30 6.31 -1.89
CA ARG A 135 1.95 6.27 -1.30
C ARG A 135 0.90 6.39 -2.39
N TYR A 136 -0.07 5.51 -2.34
CA TYR A 136 -1.19 5.46 -3.28
C TYR A 136 -2.50 5.42 -2.50
N VAL A 137 -3.50 6.21 -2.92
CA VAL A 137 -4.78 6.31 -2.22
C VAL A 137 -5.94 6.28 -3.23
N MET A 138 -6.97 5.51 -2.92
CA MET A 138 -8.25 5.51 -3.62
C MET A 138 -9.36 5.86 -2.62
N VAL A 139 -10.02 6.99 -2.82
CA VAL A 139 -11.08 7.49 -1.94
C VAL A 139 -12.44 7.22 -2.56
N PHE A 140 -13.36 6.63 -1.79
CA PHE A 140 -14.74 6.34 -2.17
C PHE A 140 -15.73 7.22 -1.42
N ASP A 141 -15.41 7.58 -0.18
CA ASP A 141 -16.23 8.45 0.67
C ASP A 141 -15.83 9.92 0.42
N LYS A 142 -16.71 10.66 -0.21
CA LYS A 142 -16.48 12.09 -0.55
C LYS A 142 -16.38 13.00 0.67
N SER A 143 -16.75 12.52 1.86
CA SER A 143 -16.57 13.27 3.10
C SER A 143 -15.16 13.20 3.66
N LEU A 144 -14.28 12.36 3.10
CA LEU A 144 -12.89 12.27 3.48
C LEU A 144 -12.05 13.30 2.72
N ASP A 145 -11.43 14.21 3.45
CA ASP A 145 -10.43 15.14 2.91
C ASP A 145 -9.07 14.46 2.87
N LEU A 146 -8.51 14.30 1.67
CA LEU A 146 -7.17 13.75 1.51
C LEU A 146 -6.13 14.83 1.79
N LEU A 147 -5.43 14.70 2.92
CA LEU A 147 -4.40 15.64 3.38
C LEU A 147 -3.05 15.42 2.70
N TRP A 148 -2.76 14.19 2.26
CA TRP A 148 -1.58 13.93 1.45
C TRP A 148 -1.75 14.59 0.08
N SER A 149 -0.73 15.37 -0.34
CA SER A 149 -0.77 16.03 -1.64
C SER A 149 -0.86 15.03 -2.79
N ASP A 150 -1.78 15.28 -3.72
CA ASP A 150 -1.86 14.54 -4.98
C ASP A 150 -0.66 14.94 -5.87
N LYS A 151 0.16 13.97 -6.21
CA LYS A 151 1.34 14.13 -7.07
C LYS A 151 1.24 13.28 -8.34
N SER A 152 0.04 12.91 -8.75
CA SER A 152 -0.18 12.04 -9.92
C SER A 152 0.40 12.61 -11.22
N SER A 153 0.51 13.94 -11.34
CA SER A 153 1.12 14.60 -12.49
C SER A 153 2.65 14.51 -12.55
N VAL A 154 3.31 14.25 -11.42
CA VAL A 154 4.79 14.26 -11.34
C VAL A 154 5.42 13.00 -11.96
N LEU A 155 4.69 11.88 -11.97
CA LEU A 155 5.20 10.60 -12.48
C LEU A 155 4.88 10.33 -13.97
N SER A 156 4.30 11.29 -14.68
CA SER A 156 4.00 11.16 -16.12
C SER A 156 5.17 11.57 -17.02
N SER A 157 6.32 11.94 -16.43
CA SER A 157 7.47 12.51 -17.15
C SER A 157 8.65 11.56 -17.32
N ASP A 158 8.50 10.25 -16.99
CA ASP A 158 9.54 9.23 -17.16
C ASP A 158 9.13 8.15 -18.15
#